data_ff67f39f45a1af623293423b76a732e2
#
_entry.id   ff67f39f45a1af623293423b76a732e2
#
_cell.length_a   1.000
_cell.length_b   1.000
_cell.length_c   1.000
_cell.angle_alpha   90.00
_cell.angle_beta   90.00
_cell.angle_gamma   90.00
#
_symmetry.space_group_name_H-M   'P 1'
#
loop_
_entity.id
_entity.type
_entity.pdbx_description
1 polymer ?
#
loop_
_entity_poly.entity_id
_entity_poly.type
_entity_poly.pdbx_seq_one_letter_code
_entity_poly.pdbx_strand_id
1 'polypeptide(L)'
;MKTQHPLTNPNRRTFLRTGLTAAAATTIPSFGQTPGKQAPLAFFIISDTHVTAPENAPDTLDPHVQTINRRLIDLLNSLPGTTLPESMGGGLVRTPRGVLHLGDMIDSGDKGESPLSIQRRETEWKSFTADFGLTGNEGRLKFPIYEVHGNHDSVSIQNNVINGIISRNKLRPGVTHISKSGLHYSWDWNGVHFIALGIVVGHNDKDLPIGRYKAYDSLQFLKLDLETRVPNKETPVILFHHIDLLRYTKPCGPDSEKNGEWSACDVTAYHETIRHHPVTAIFHGHLHALRTEHWNGKPKANLTEKSNSIPVFGSRASGAHGANRGLFYCLVENGALTIREYACLNETDGWKPGTARWENQWTIPLRRKS
;
A
#
# COMPACT_ATOMS: atom_id res chain seq x y z
N MET A 1 68.51 -20.68 17.10
CA MET A 1 69.13 -19.87 18.18
C MET A 1 68.03 -19.07 18.79
N LYS A 2 67.55 -19.47 19.94
CA LYS A 2 67.80 -18.85 21.27
C LYS A 2 67.22 -17.41 21.31
N THR A 3 66.34 -16.95 22.18
CA THR A 3 65.95 -17.31 23.57
C THR A 3 64.79 -16.36 23.94
N GLN A 4 63.71 -16.84 24.49
CA GLN A 4 63.27 -16.79 25.89
C GLN A 4 62.93 -15.41 26.45
N HIS A 5 61.70 -15.23 26.80
CA HIS A 5 60.93 -14.86 28.02
C HIS A 5 61.73 -14.21 29.18
N PRO A 6 61.09 -13.66 30.26
CA PRO A 6 59.69 -13.64 30.68
C PRO A 6 59.25 -12.43 31.54
N LEU A 7 57.95 -12.42 31.93
CA LEU A 7 57.34 -12.06 33.25
C LEU A 7 57.40 -10.61 33.73
N THR A 8 56.33 -10.01 34.21
CA THR A 8 55.65 -10.23 35.49
C THR A 8 54.42 -9.34 35.66
N ASN A 9 53.39 -9.97 36.22
CA ASN A 9 52.26 -9.28 36.88
C ASN A 9 52.70 -8.82 38.27
N PRO A 10 52.07 -7.77 38.87
CA PRO A 10 51.36 -8.06 40.09
C PRO A 10 50.04 -7.30 40.31
N ASN A 11 49.12 -8.06 40.83
CA ASN A 11 47.96 -7.66 41.64
C ASN A 11 48.15 -6.48 42.54
N ARG A 12 47.09 -5.62 42.66
CA ARG A 12 46.70 -5.07 43.97
C ARG A 12 45.18 -4.92 44.06
N ARG A 13 44.60 -5.70 44.94
CA ARG A 13 43.29 -5.52 45.58
C ARG A 13 43.33 -4.27 46.47
N THR A 14 42.23 -3.51 46.49
CA THR A 14 41.81 -2.80 47.71
C THR A 14 40.33 -2.51 47.64
N PHE A 15 39.54 -3.20 48.37
CA PHE A 15 38.53 -2.91 49.41
C PHE A 15 37.47 -1.83 49.12
N LEU A 16 36.26 -2.30 48.96
CA LEU A 16 35.00 -2.02 49.68
C LEU A 16 34.84 -0.66 50.38
N ARG A 17 33.83 0.06 50.03
CA ARG A 17 32.88 0.65 50.98
C ARG A 17 31.47 0.69 50.39
N THR A 18 30.60 -0.08 51.02
CA THR A 18 29.14 -0.07 50.92
C THR A 18 28.55 1.28 51.30
N GLY A 19 27.78 1.87 50.42
CA GLY A 19 26.86 2.97 50.71
C GLY A 19 25.47 2.58 50.16
N LEU A 20 24.62 2.03 51.04
CA LEU A 20 23.19 1.91 50.77
C LEU A 20 22.60 3.35 50.75
N THR A 21 22.24 3.86 49.60
CA THR A 21 21.32 4.96 49.51
C THR A 21 19.96 4.38 49.11
N ALA A 22 19.04 4.43 50.07
CA ALA A 22 17.63 4.13 49.83
C ALA A 22 17.05 5.14 48.82
N ALA A 23 16.84 4.75 47.60
CA ALA A 23 16.08 5.53 46.63
C ALA A 23 14.59 5.42 47.01
N ALA A 24 14.08 6.51 47.57
CA ALA A 24 12.62 6.65 47.70
C ALA A 24 11.99 6.65 46.30
N ALA A 25 11.26 5.59 45.99
CA ALA A 25 10.42 5.55 44.80
C ALA A 25 9.27 6.55 44.97
N THR A 26 9.45 7.74 44.45
CA THR A 26 8.34 8.66 44.23
C THR A 26 7.47 8.07 43.13
N THR A 27 6.32 7.50 43.49
CA THR A 27 5.26 7.16 42.56
C THR A 27 4.75 8.47 41.97
N ILE A 28 5.21 8.78 40.76
CA ILE A 28 4.61 9.84 39.94
C ILE A 28 3.22 9.33 39.60
N PRO A 29 2.13 10.04 39.97
CA PRO A 29 0.81 9.65 39.54
C PRO A 29 0.79 9.70 38.01
N SER A 30 0.54 8.57 37.38
CA SER A 30 0.21 8.50 35.98
C SER A 30 -1.05 9.35 35.75
N PHE A 31 -0.89 10.58 35.34
CA PHE A 31 -1.97 11.37 34.80
C PHE A 31 -2.50 10.59 33.60
N GLY A 32 -3.69 9.98 33.76
CA GLY A 32 -4.42 9.42 32.68
C GLY A 32 -4.54 10.47 31.57
N GLN A 33 -3.77 10.31 30.51
CA GLN A 33 -3.94 11.11 29.32
C GLN A 33 -5.37 10.85 28.83
N THR A 34 -6.23 11.83 29.00
CA THR A 34 -7.48 11.91 28.22
C THR A 34 -7.08 11.63 26.77
N PRO A 35 -7.75 10.72 26.05
CA PRO A 35 -7.40 10.46 24.66
C PRO A 35 -7.46 11.78 23.90
N GLY A 36 -6.30 12.40 23.69
CA GLY A 36 -6.18 13.64 22.95
C GLY A 36 -6.79 13.40 21.57
N LYS A 37 -7.60 14.33 21.10
CA LYS A 37 -8.21 14.28 19.76
C LYS A 37 -7.10 14.01 18.76
N GLN A 38 -7.10 12.82 18.17
CA GLN A 38 -6.07 12.37 17.23
C GLN A 38 -6.01 13.36 16.07
N ALA A 39 -4.82 13.84 15.72
CA ALA A 39 -4.67 14.79 14.63
C ALA A 39 -5.21 14.18 13.31
N PRO A 40 -5.94 14.95 12.50
CA PRO A 40 -6.46 14.46 11.24
C PRO A 40 -5.35 13.89 10.35
N LEU A 41 -5.63 12.79 9.64
CA LEU A 41 -4.71 12.15 8.71
C LEU A 41 -5.32 12.22 7.30
N ALA A 42 -4.64 12.88 6.38
CA ALA A 42 -5.00 12.89 4.96
C ALA A 42 -4.00 12.09 4.14
N PHE A 43 -4.46 11.42 3.08
CA PHE A 43 -3.63 10.74 2.09
C PHE A 43 -4.38 10.62 0.75
N PHE A 44 -3.62 10.48 -0.33
CA PHE A 44 -4.19 10.17 -1.64
C PHE A 44 -4.01 8.68 -1.96
N ILE A 45 -4.89 8.17 -2.82
CA ILE A 45 -4.76 6.84 -3.44
C ILE A 45 -4.86 7.00 -4.94
N ILE A 46 -3.90 6.43 -5.66
CA ILE A 46 -3.84 6.32 -7.12
C ILE A 46 -3.58 4.88 -7.53
N SER A 47 -3.81 4.55 -8.78
CA SER A 47 -3.62 3.20 -9.32
C SER A 47 -3.34 3.22 -10.81
N ASP A 48 -2.71 2.17 -11.31
CA ASP A 48 -2.68 1.85 -12.74
C ASP A 48 -2.19 3.05 -13.58
N THR A 49 -0.99 3.54 -13.28
CA THR A 49 -0.38 4.65 -14.02
C THR A 49 0.17 4.22 -15.37
N HIS A 50 0.55 2.94 -15.52
CA HIS A 50 1.00 2.32 -16.77
C HIS A 50 1.96 3.23 -17.55
N VAL A 51 3.06 3.65 -16.93
CA VAL A 51 4.11 4.34 -17.67
C VAL A 51 4.56 3.43 -18.82
N THR A 52 4.48 3.92 -20.06
CA THR A 52 4.61 3.08 -21.25
C THR A 52 5.71 3.59 -22.19
N ALA A 53 6.55 2.67 -22.67
CA ALA A 53 7.45 2.86 -23.77
C ALA A 53 6.97 2.03 -24.98
N PRO A 54 6.78 2.63 -26.19
CA PRO A 54 6.31 1.91 -27.37
C PRO A 54 7.31 0.86 -27.87
N GLU A 55 6.84 -0.22 -28.50
CA GLU A 55 7.72 -1.26 -29.05
C GLU A 55 8.67 -0.75 -30.15
N ASN A 56 8.20 0.20 -30.96
CA ASN A 56 8.98 0.81 -32.03
C ASN A 56 9.93 1.92 -31.55
N ALA A 57 9.88 2.29 -30.26
CA ALA A 57 10.76 3.28 -29.66
C ALA A 57 10.97 2.97 -28.16
N PRO A 58 11.63 1.84 -27.82
CA PRO A 58 11.68 1.29 -26.47
C PRO A 58 12.52 2.10 -25.49
N ASP A 59 13.32 3.03 -25.97
CA ASP A 59 14.16 3.96 -25.21
C ASP A 59 13.50 5.31 -24.92
N THR A 60 12.27 5.52 -25.42
CA THR A 60 11.49 6.73 -25.21
C THR A 60 10.12 6.39 -24.63
N LEU A 61 9.51 7.34 -23.93
CA LEU A 61 8.16 7.17 -23.43
C LEU A 61 7.13 7.54 -24.49
N ASP A 62 5.97 6.90 -24.41
CA ASP A 62 4.77 7.38 -25.11
C ASP A 62 4.43 8.80 -24.64
N PRO A 63 4.44 9.82 -25.53
CA PRO A 63 4.25 11.21 -25.15
C PRO A 63 2.86 11.50 -24.56
N HIS A 64 1.84 10.76 -25.00
CA HIS A 64 0.48 10.90 -24.49
C HIS A 64 0.37 10.37 -23.07
N VAL A 65 0.87 9.17 -22.82
CA VAL A 65 0.92 8.54 -21.48
C VAL A 65 1.73 9.41 -20.51
N GLN A 66 2.90 9.88 -20.93
CA GLN A 66 3.75 10.75 -20.13
C GLN A 66 3.02 12.06 -19.76
N THR A 67 2.30 12.67 -20.72
CA THR A 67 1.54 13.88 -20.48
C THR A 67 0.46 13.67 -19.43
N ILE A 68 -0.28 12.56 -19.51
CA ILE A 68 -1.36 12.25 -18.56
C ILE A 68 -0.79 12.02 -17.16
N ASN A 69 0.28 11.23 -17.03
CA ASN A 69 0.90 10.95 -15.73
C ASN A 69 1.51 12.22 -15.09
N ARG A 70 2.11 13.09 -15.88
CA ARG A 70 2.60 14.38 -15.36
C ARG A 70 1.49 15.30 -14.90
N ARG A 71 0.38 15.38 -15.65
CA ARG A 71 -0.81 16.12 -15.21
C ARG A 71 -1.42 15.54 -13.92
N LEU A 72 -1.44 14.22 -13.77
CA LEU A 72 -1.85 13.57 -12.52
C LEU A 72 -0.97 14.05 -11.34
N ILE A 73 0.34 14.05 -11.51
CA ILE A 73 1.26 14.50 -10.47
C ILE A 73 1.07 15.99 -10.16
N ASP A 74 0.95 16.82 -11.18
CA ASP A 74 0.69 18.27 -11.01
C ASP A 74 -0.63 18.52 -10.28
N LEU A 75 -1.66 17.73 -10.59
CA LEU A 75 -2.94 17.73 -9.88
C LEU A 75 -2.77 17.36 -8.41
N LEU A 76 -2.12 16.22 -8.10
CA LEU A 76 -1.86 15.79 -6.72
C LEU A 76 -1.12 16.88 -5.91
N ASN A 77 -0.15 17.54 -6.53
CA ASN A 77 0.60 18.62 -5.91
C ASN A 77 -0.24 19.90 -5.66
N SER A 78 -1.25 20.15 -6.48
CA SER A 78 -2.07 21.38 -6.44
C SER A 78 -3.38 21.24 -5.65
N LEU A 79 -3.89 20.03 -5.42
CA LEU A 79 -5.13 19.80 -4.68
C LEU A 79 -5.09 20.29 -3.22
N PRO A 80 -4.00 20.12 -2.45
CA PRO A 80 -3.97 20.59 -1.06
C PRO A 80 -4.20 22.10 -0.96
N GLY A 81 -5.09 22.50 -0.04
CA GLY A 81 -5.51 23.88 0.15
C GLY A 81 -6.66 24.34 -0.76
N THR A 82 -7.08 23.54 -1.73
CA THR A 82 -8.29 23.84 -2.53
C THR A 82 -9.56 23.58 -1.72
N THR A 83 -10.65 24.26 -2.09
CA THR A 83 -11.94 24.12 -1.42
C THR A 83 -12.68 22.88 -1.90
N LEU A 84 -13.16 22.07 -0.93
CA LEU A 84 -14.11 21.00 -1.20
C LEU A 84 -15.51 21.56 -1.41
N PRO A 85 -16.28 21.08 -2.40
CA PRO A 85 -17.68 21.43 -2.52
C PRO A 85 -18.49 21.06 -1.27
N GLU A 86 -19.57 21.76 -1.00
CA GLU A 86 -20.48 21.44 0.12
C GLU A 86 -21.04 20.02 0.02
N SER A 87 -21.31 19.52 -1.20
CA SER A 87 -21.71 18.12 -1.44
C SER A 87 -20.66 17.09 -1.00
N MET A 88 -19.40 17.51 -0.83
CA MET A 88 -18.27 16.71 -0.33
C MET A 88 -17.90 17.08 1.11
N GLY A 89 -18.80 17.72 1.84
CA GLY A 89 -18.62 18.10 3.24
C GLY A 89 -17.91 19.42 3.45
N GLY A 90 -17.61 20.19 2.40
CA GLY A 90 -16.99 21.53 2.50
C GLY A 90 -15.58 21.52 3.08
N GLY A 91 -15.06 22.70 3.37
CA GLY A 91 -13.72 22.90 3.91
C GLY A 91 -12.60 22.80 2.88
N LEU A 92 -11.38 22.50 3.32
CA LEU A 92 -10.19 22.45 2.48
C LEU A 92 -9.66 21.02 2.34
N VAL A 93 -9.14 20.69 1.16
CA VAL A 93 -8.29 19.51 0.96
C VAL A 93 -7.04 19.67 1.82
N ARG A 94 -6.86 18.80 2.80
CA ARG A 94 -5.69 18.85 3.69
C ARG A 94 -4.45 18.34 2.98
N THR A 95 -3.29 18.81 3.39
CA THR A 95 -2.00 18.29 2.92
C THR A 95 -1.91 16.79 3.24
N PRO A 96 -1.70 15.93 2.24
CA PRO A 96 -1.60 14.50 2.45
C PRO A 96 -0.27 14.13 3.11
N ARG A 97 -0.28 13.10 3.93
CA ARG A 97 0.93 12.52 4.49
C ARG A 97 1.71 11.68 3.48
N GLY A 98 1.03 11.23 2.45
CA GLY A 98 1.60 10.46 1.35
C GLY A 98 0.56 10.05 0.32
N VAL A 99 1.02 9.34 -0.68
CA VAL A 99 0.23 8.77 -1.78
C VAL A 99 0.36 7.25 -1.76
N LEU A 100 -0.74 6.52 -1.70
CA LEU A 100 -0.75 5.07 -1.90
C LEU A 100 -0.94 4.79 -3.39
N HIS A 101 -0.10 3.92 -3.96
CA HIS A 101 -0.21 3.48 -5.36
C HIS A 101 -0.54 1.99 -5.39
N LEU A 102 -1.68 1.66 -5.96
CA LEU A 102 -2.26 0.31 -5.89
C LEU A 102 -1.73 -0.66 -6.96
N GLY A 103 -0.55 -0.38 -7.55
CA GLY A 103 0.09 -1.26 -8.54
C GLY A 103 -0.12 -0.83 -9.98
N ASP A 104 0.51 -1.59 -10.91
CA ASP A 104 0.62 -1.30 -12.33
C ASP A 104 1.20 0.11 -12.57
N MET A 105 2.41 0.30 -12.05
CA MET A 105 3.20 1.52 -12.21
C MET A 105 3.69 1.68 -13.63
N ILE A 106 4.15 0.57 -14.23
CA ILE A 106 4.64 0.48 -15.62
C ILE A 106 3.77 -0.50 -16.43
N ASP A 107 3.97 -0.54 -17.74
CA ASP A 107 3.17 -1.39 -18.65
C ASP A 107 3.87 -2.69 -19.08
N SER A 108 5.19 -2.73 -19.08
CA SER A 108 5.96 -3.79 -19.78
C SER A 108 6.68 -4.79 -18.87
N GLY A 109 6.44 -4.78 -17.55
CA GLY A 109 7.13 -5.70 -16.64
C GLY A 109 6.73 -7.17 -16.82
N ASP A 110 5.59 -7.44 -17.42
CA ASP A 110 5.04 -8.78 -17.71
C ASP A 110 5.33 -9.29 -19.15
N LYS A 111 5.97 -8.48 -20.01
CA LYS A 111 6.14 -8.78 -21.45
C LYS A 111 7.32 -9.71 -21.77
N GLY A 112 7.88 -10.36 -20.77
CA GLY A 112 8.98 -11.34 -20.94
C GLY A 112 10.38 -10.74 -20.90
N GLU A 113 11.37 -11.52 -21.35
CA GLU A 113 12.80 -11.23 -21.18
C GLU A 113 13.53 -11.03 -22.53
N SER A 114 12.82 -10.66 -23.60
CA SER A 114 13.48 -10.23 -24.84
C SER A 114 14.26 -8.93 -24.61
N PRO A 115 15.33 -8.66 -25.39
CA PRO A 115 16.05 -7.38 -25.27
C PRO A 115 15.14 -6.16 -25.40
N LEU A 116 14.13 -6.23 -26.28
CA LEU A 116 13.12 -5.20 -26.46
C LEU A 116 12.27 -5.01 -25.19
N SER A 117 11.77 -6.09 -24.61
CA SER A 117 10.96 -6.03 -23.37
C SER A 117 11.75 -5.49 -22.18
N ILE A 118 13.03 -5.89 -22.08
CA ILE A 118 13.93 -5.36 -21.05
C ILE A 118 14.13 -3.85 -21.22
N GLN A 119 14.44 -3.39 -22.45
CA GLN A 119 14.66 -1.98 -22.73
C GLN A 119 13.43 -1.13 -22.40
N ARG A 120 12.22 -1.56 -22.82
CA ARG A 120 10.96 -0.88 -22.50
C ARG A 120 10.79 -0.75 -20.98
N ARG A 121 10.87 -1.86 -20.27
CA ARG A 121 10.72 -1.95 -18.82
C ARG A 121 11.71 -1.04 -18.07
N GLU A 122 12.95 -0.98 -18.50
CA GLU A 122 13.97 -0.09 -17.93
C GLU A 122 13.63 1.38 -18.15
N THR A 123 13.21 1.73 -19.36
CA THR A 123 12.78 3.09 -19.72
C THR A 123 11.57 3.54 -18.88
N GLU A 124 10.57 2.67 -18.78
CA GLU A 124 9.34 2.92 -18.01
C GLU A 124 9.63 3.08 -16.51
N TRP A 125 10.41 2.14 -15.94
CA TRP A 125 10.77 2.17 -14.53
C TRP A 125 11.62 3.39 -14.16
N LYS A 126 12.59 3.72 -14.99
CA LYS A 126 13.39 4.94 -14.80
C LYS A 126 12.54 6.19 -14.79
N SER A 127 11.55 6.28 -15.68
CA SER A 127 10.64 7.42 -15.74
C SER A 127 9.71 7.45 -14.54
N PHE A 128 9.10 6.33 -14.17
CA PHE A 128 8.26 6.25 -12.98
C PHE A 128 9.01 6.76 -11.74
N THR A 129 10.20 6.24 -11.50
CA THR A 129 10.99 6.63 -10.32
C THR A 129 11.45 8.08 -10.35
N ALA A 130 11.72 8.64 -11.53
CA ALA A 130 12.12 10.04 -11.70
C ALA A 130 10.94 11.00 -11.47
N ASP A 131 9.74 10.65 -11.93
CA ASP A 131 8.56 11.52 -11.79
C ASP A 131 7.90 11.38 -10.40
N PHE A 132 7.72 10.16 -9.88
CA PHE A 132 7.06 9.93 -8.60
C PHE A 132 8.00 10.00 -7.38
N GLY A 133 9.32 9.83 -7.56
CA GLY A 133 10.27 9.85 -6.42
C GLY A 133 10.01 8.75 -5.39
N LEU A 134 10.35 8.99 -4.13
CA LEU A 134 10.10 8.11 -3.00
C LEU A 134 9.65 8.86 -1.75
N THR A 135 10.36 9.93 -1.39
CA THR A 135 10.17 10.65 -0.12
C THR A 135 9.38 11.95 -0.26
N GLY A 136 9.10 12.37 -1.51
CA GLY A 136 8.50 13.65 -1.84
C GLY A 136 9.51 14.81 -1.98
N ASN A 137 10.82 14.51 -1.82
CA ASN A 137 11.89 15.48 -2.01
C ASN A 137 12.65 15.31 -3.34
N GLU A 138 12.48 14.14 -3.94
CA GLU A 138 12.99 13.77 -5.25
C GLU A 138 11.88 13.86 -6.30
N GLY A 139 12.03 13.89 -7.50
CA GLY A 139 11.00 13.80 -8.53
C GLY A 139 10.03 14.98 -8.57
N ARG A 140 8.94 14.75 -9.31
CA ARG A 140 7.87 15.73 -9.52
C ARG A 140 6.83 15.73 -8.41
N LEU A 141 6.49 14.53 -7.92
CA LEU A 141 5.54 14.38 -6.81
C LEU A 141 6.15 14.93 -5.52
N LYS A 142 5.41 15.78 -4.82
CA LYS A 142 5.86 16.46 -3.59
C LYS A 142 5.47 15.74 -2.30
N PHE A 143 5.02 14.49 -2.40
CA PHE A 143 4.61 13.67 -1.28
C PHE A 143 5.30 12.31 -1.31
N PRO A 144 5.57 11.69 -0.16
CA PRO A 144 6.04 10.31 -0.12
C PRO A 144 5.04 9.38 -0.81
N ILE A 145 5.56 8.39 -1.55
CA ILE A 145 4.72 7.41 -2.23
C ILE A 145 4.91 6.01 -1.63
N TYR A 146 3.81 5.25 -1.53
CA TYR A 146 3.73 3.90 -0.96
C TYR A 146 3.07 2.99 -1.99
N GLU A 147 3.89 2.38 -2.84
CA GLU A 147 3.41 1.53 -3.93
C GLU A 147 3.43 0.03 -3.57
N VAL A 148 2.46 -0.71 -4.09
CA VAL A 148 2.54 -2.15 -4.28
C VAL A 148 2.83 -2.45 -5.75
N HIS A 149 3.37 -3.64 -6.05
CA HIS A 149 3.49 -4.06 -7.45
C HIS A 149 2.18 -4.64 -7.96
N GLY A 150 1.86 -4.37 -9.22
CA GLY A 150 0.77 -4.97 -9.94
C GLY A 150 1.26 -6.04 -10.93
N ASN A 151 0.34 -6.55 -11.76
CA ASN A 151 0.67 -7.61 -12.70
C ASN A 151 1.49 -7.13 -13.90
N HIS A 152 1.33 -5.87 -14.31
CA HIS A 152 2.17 -5.27 -15.34
C HIS A 152 3.57 -4.89 -14.84
N ASP A 153 3.77 -4.75 -13.54
CA ASP A 153 5.10 -4.55 -12.98
C ASP A 153 5.93 -5.85 -13.00
N SER A 154 5.33 -6.99 -12.69
CA SER A 154 5.85 -8.35 -12.89
C SER A 154 4.88 -9.40 -12.36
N VAL A 155 4.52 -10.38 -13.15
CA VAL A 155 3.56 -11.44 -12.74
C VAL A 155 4.18 -12.53 -11.87
N SER A 156 5.40 -12.96 -12.17
CA SER A 156 6.05 -14.09 -11.47
C SER A 156 7.57 -14.09 -11.57
N ILE A 157 8.14 -13.23 -12.40
CA ILE A 157 9.58 -13.19 -12.68
C ILE A 157 10.19 -12.04 -11.89
N GLN A 158 11.27 -12.32 -11.20
CA GLN A 158 12.07 -11.27 -10.57
C GLN A 158 12.81 -10.49 -11.64
N ASN A 159 12.51 -9.21 -11.75
CA ASN A 159 13.13 -8.31 -12.71
C ASN A 159 13.64 -7.04 -12.04
N ASN A 160 14.15 -6.09 -12.82
CA ASN A 160 14.67 -4.82 -12.30
C ASN A 160 13.61 -3.98 -11.56
N VAL A 161 12.34 -4.05 -11.96
CA VAL A 161 11.24 -3.34 -11.28
C VAL A 161 10.99 -3.92 -9.90
N ILE A 162 10.84 -5.26 -9.80
CA ILE A 162 10.68 -5.95 -8.51
C ILE A 162 11.87 -5.68 -7.59
N ASN A 163 13.10 -5.77 -8.12
CA ASN A 163 14.31 -5.44 -7.36
C ASN A 163 14.32 -3.97 -6.92
N GLY A 164 13.84 -3.07 -7.78
CA GLY A 164 13.68 -1.66 -7.50
C GLY A 164 12.68 -1.41 -6.37
N ILE A 165 11.51 -2.07 -6.39
CA ILE A 165 10.50 -1.98 -5.33
C ILE A 165 11.06 -2.49 -4.00
N ILE A 166 11.72 -3.65 -3.99
CA ILE A 166 12.36 -4.19 -2.78
C ILE A 166 13.37 -3.20 -2.19
N SER A 167 14.17 -2.57 -3.04
CA SER A 167 15.16 -1.58 -2.62
C SER A 167 14.49 -0.32 -2.07
N ARG A 168 13.44 0.16 -2.72
CA ARG A 168 12.65 1.33 -2.28
C ARG A 168 11.95 1.08 -0.95
N ASN A 169 11.38 -0.11 -0.73
CA ASN A 169 10.71 -0.45 0.52
C ASN A 169 11.63 -0.34 1.75
N LYS A 170 12.93 -0.64 1.59
CA LYS A 170 13.95 -0.48 2.66
C LYS A 170 14.25 0.99 3.00
N LEU A 171 14.00 1.89 2.06
CA LEU A 171 14.29 3.33 2.18
C LEU A 171 13.05 4.17 2.41
N ARG A 172 11.87 3.57 2.33
CA ARG A 172 10.59 4.25 2.40
C ARG A 172 10.35 4.87 3.78
N PRO A 173 9.95 6.15 3.86
CA PRO A 173 9.77 6.82 5.13
C PRO A 173 8.72 6.15 6.01
N GLY A 174 9.04 5.93 7.29
CA GLY A 174 8.10 5.44 8.28
C GLY A 174 7.75 3.97 8.20
N VAL A 175 8.25 3.20 7.21
CA VAL A 175 8.07 1.75 7.18
C VAL A 175 8.76 1.11 8.37
N THR A 176 8.02 0.31 9.12
CA THR A 176 8.48 -0.30 10.38
C THR A 176 8.61 -1.80 10.30
N HIS A 177 7.98 -2.44 9.30
CA HIS A 177 8.05 -3.88 9.10
C HIS A 177 8.03 -4.19 7.61
N ILE A 178 8.92 -5.09 7.18
CA ILE A 178 9.06 -5.52 5.78
C ILE A 178 9.11 -7.05 5.77
N SER A 179 8.40 -7.66 4.81
CA SER A 179 8.36 -9.11 4.61
C SER A 179 9.72 -9.68 4.23
N LYS A 180 9.86 -11.00 4.34
CA LYS A 180 11.08 -11.71 3.93
C LYS A 180 11.39 -11.53 2.44
N SER A 181 10.38 -11.47 1.59
CA SER A 181 10.55 -11.17 0.15
C SER A 181 10.96 -9.73 -0.11
N GLY A 182 10.71 -8.81 0.82
CA GLY A 182 10.92 -7.38 0.65
C GLY A 182 9.79 -6.67 -0.10
N LEU A 183 8.73 -7.37 -0.51
CA LEU A 183 7.65 -6.83 -1.35
C LEU A 183 6.45 -6.33 -0.55
N HIS A 184 6.24 -6.87 0.65
CA HIS A 184 5.14 -6.48 1.52
C HIS A 184 5.70 -5.70 2.70
N TYR A 185 4.96 -4.69 3.17
CA TYR A 185 5.42 -3.83 4.25
C TYR A 185 4.28 -3.15 4.98
N SER A 186 4.55 -2.65 6.18
CA SER A 186 3.59 -1.94 7.00
C SER A 186 4.19 -0.74 7.72
N TRP A 187 3.32 0.19 8.10
CA TRP A 187 3.67 1.39 8.84
C TRP A 187 2.45 1.96 9.57
N ASP A 188 2.70 2.90 10.46
CA ASP A 188 1.66 3.60 11.21
C ASP A 188 1.62 5.09 10.87
N TRP A 189 0.42 5.60 10.62
CA TRP A 189 0.15 7.03 10.55
C TRP A 189 -0.99 7.41 11.50
N ASN A 190 -0.71 8.32 12.44
CA ASN A 190 -1.71 8.88 13.34
C ASN A 190 -2.64 7.79 13.95
N GLY A 191 -2.05 6.68 14.44
CA GLY A 191 -2.80 5.58 15.08
C GLY A 191 -3.68 4.76 14.15
N VAL A 192 -3.43 4.80 12.85
CA VAL A 192 -3.96 3.86 11.84
C VAL A 192 -2.79 3.04 11.29
N HIS A 193 -2.96 1.73 11.25
CA HIS A 193 -1.99 0.80 10.72
C HIS A 193 -2.25 0.51 9.25
N PHE A 194 -1.24 0.66 8.40
CA PHE A 194 -1.32 0.45 6.95
C PHE A 194 -0.50 -0.78 6.56
N ILE A 195 -1.06 -1.65 5.71
CA ILE A 195 -0.38 -2.86 5.23
C ILE A 195 -0.49 -2.95 3.71
N ALA A 196 0.67 -2.99 3.05
CA ALA A 196 0.85 -3.13 1.61
C ALA A 196 1.18 -4.59 1.25
N LEU A 197 0.39 -5.23 0.37
CA LEU A 197 0.40 -6.68 0.16
C LEU A 197 0.71 -7.15 -1.28
N GLY A 198 1.14 -6.26 -2.18
CA GLY A 198 1.52 -6.62 -3.55
C GLY A 198 0.34 -6.95 -4.46
N ILE A 199 0.50 -7.92 -5.36
CA ILE A 199 -0.52 -8.25 -6.38
C ILE A 199 -1.74 -8.89 -5.73
N VAL A 200 -1.52 -10.00 -5.01
CA VAL A 200 -2.54 -10.81 -4.33
C VAL A 200 -2.04 -11.21 -2.95
N VAL A 201 -2.97 -11.57 -2.07
CA VAL A 201 -2.65 -12.12 -0.75
C VAL A 201 -2.84 -13.63 -0.78
N GLY A 202 -1.80 -14.38 -0.51
CA GLY A 202 -1.87 -15.84 -0.60
C GLY A 202 -0.64 -16.54 -0.05
N HIS A 203 -0.63 -17.84 -0.26
CA HIS A 203 0.43 -18.75 0.19
C HIS A 203 1.35 -19.15 -0.97
N ASN A 204 2.48 -19.76 -0.63
CA ASN A 204 3.40 -20.38 -1.58
C ASN A 204 3.41 -21.92 -1.49
N ASP A 205 2.38 -22.51 -0.89
CA ASP A 205 2.27 -23.95 -0.73
C ASP A 205 1.93 -24.61 -2.07
N LYS A 206 2.78 -25.53 -2.51
CA LYS A 206 2.63 -26.23 -3.80
C LYS A 206 1.52 -27.26 -3.80
N ASP A 207 1.08 -27.69 -2.62
CA ASP A 207 0.05 -28.70 -2.44
C ASP A 207 -1.38 -28.10 -2.51
N LEU A 208 -1.47 -26.77 -2.50
CA LEU A 208 -2.73 -26.06 -2.64
C LEU A 208 -2.89 -25.44 -4.04
N PRO A 209 -4.13 -25.24 -4.53
CA PRO A 209 -4.35 -24.55 -5.78
C PRO A 209 -3.76 -23.14 -5.76
N ILE A 210 -2.86 -22.84 -6.68
CA ILE A 210 -2.20 -21.54 -6.81
C ILE A 210 -2.93 -20.72 -7.87
N GLY A 211 -3.18 -19.43 -7.59
CA GLY A 211 -3.67 -18.47 -8.57
C GLY A 211 -2.61 -18.16 -9.64
N ARG A 212 -3.04 -17.43 -10.67
CA ARG A 212 -2.18 -17.02 -11.79
C ARG A 212 -0.98 -16.17 -11.32
N TYR A 213 -1.18 -15.35 -10.29
CA TYR A 213 -0.17 -14.43 -9.80
C TYR A 213 0.51 -14.95 -8.53
N LYS A 214 1.81 -14.69 -8.44
CA LYS A 214 2.63 -15.14 -7.32
C LYS A 214 2.38 -14.26 -6.09
N ALA A 215 1.87 -14.88 -5.03
CA ALA A 215 1.58 -14.17 -3.77
C ALA A 215 2.84 -13.91 -2.90
N TYR A 216 3.96 -14.56 -3.24
CA TYR A 216 5.17 -14.55 -2.41
C TYR A 216 4.87 -14.97 -0.97
N ASP A 217 5.27 -14.19 0.02
CA ASP A 217 5.05 -14.43 1.44
C ASP A 217 3.95 -13.51 2.05
N SER A 218 3.05 -12.98 1.20
CA SER A 218 2.07 -11.96 1.60
C SER A 218 1.14 -12.40 2.71
N LEU A 219 0.59 -13.63 2.67
CA LEU A 219 -0.30 -14.13 3.71
C LEU A 219 0.44 -14.37 5.02
N GLN A 220 1.67 -14.91 4.96
CA GLN A 220 2.49 -15.12 6.13
C GLN A 220 2.89 -13.79 6.77
N PHE A 221 3.28 -12.82 5.94
CA PHE A 221 3.58 -11.47 6.40
C PHE A 221 2.38 -10.83 7.08
N LEU A 222 1.20 -10.87 6.46
CA LEU A 222 -0.03 -10.31 7.00
C LEU A 222 -0.38 -10.90 8.38
N LYS A 223 -0.31 -12.21 8.53
CA LYS A 223 -0.54 -12.89 9.82
C LYS A 223 0.40 -12.39 10.90
N LEU A 224 1.70 -12.43 10.61
CA LEU A 224 2.72 -11.99 11.56
C LEU A 224 2.59 -10.51 11.91
N ASP A 225 2.30 -9.69 10.94
CA ASP A 225 2.16 -8.24 11.11
C ASP A 225 0.96 -7.89 12.00
N LEU A 226 -0.20 -8.46 11.73
CA LEU A 226 -1.39 -8.27 12.56
C LEU A 226 -1.21 -8.78 13.98
N GLU A 227 -0.54 -9.92 14.17
CA GLU A 227 -0.25 -10.49 15.49
C GLU A 227 0.72 -9.61 16.30
N THR A 228 1.73 -9.04 15.65
CA THR A 228 2.81 -8.33 16.33
C THR A 228 2.58 -6.82 16.42
N ARG A 229 1.90 -6.22 15.45
CA ARG A 229 1.70 -4.76 15.35
C ARG A 229 0.31 -4.31 15.78
N VAL A 230 -0.69 -5.20 15.72
CA VAL A 230 -2.08 -4.92 16.13
C VAL A 230 -2.55 -5.94 17.19
N PRO A 231 -1.74 -6.23 18.23
CA PRO A 231 -2.05 -7.29 19.18
C PRO A 231 -3.28 -7.01 20.04
N ASN A 232 -3.54 -5.75 20.34
CA ASN A 232 -4.71 -5.30 21.12
C ASN A 232 -6.01 -5.23 20.32
N LYS A 233 -5.92 -5.33 18.97
CA LYS A 233 -7.05 -5.20 18.02
C LYS A 233 -7.83 -3.88 18.12
N GLU A 234 -7.26 -2.85 18.72
CA GLU A 234 -7.87 -1.52 18.85
C GLU A 234 -7.42 -0.56 17.74
N THR A 235 -6.23 -0.79 17.16
CA THR A 235 -5.68 0.05 16.10
C THR A 235 -6.37 -0.24 14.78
N PRO A 236 -7.09 0.73 14.17
CA PRO A 236 -7.71 0.56 12.85
C PRO A 236 -6.67 0.18 11.80
N VAL A 237 -7.03 -0.76 10.93
CA VAL A 237 -6.15 -1.27 9.86
C VAL A 237 -6.71 -0.89 8.51
N ILE A 238 -5.84 -0.43 7.60
CA ILE A 238 -6.12 -0.23 6.18
C ILE A 238 -5.20 -1.15 5.39
N LEU A 239 -5.79 -1.97 4.53
CA LEU A 239 -5.08 -2.91 3.66
C LEU A 239 -5.16 -2.44 2.21
N PHE A 240 -4.12 -2.71 1.43
CA PHE A 240 -4.17 -2.53 -0.02
C PHE A 240 -3.30 -3.54 -0.76
N HIS A 241 -3.80 -3.93 -1.91
CA HIS A 241 -3.17 -4.84 -2.87
C HIS A 241 -3.66 -4.48 -4.27
N HIS A 242 -3.16 -5.16 -5.30
CA HIS A 242 -3.48 -4.75 -6.67
C HIS A 242 -4.78 -5.39 -7.21
N ILE A 243 -4.93 -6.71 -7.18
CA ILE A 243 -6.06 -7.43 -7.78
C ILE A 243 -7.30 -7.38 -6.88
N ASP A 244 -8.47 -7.20 -7.47
CA ASP A 244 -9.74 -7.24 -6.74
C ASP A 244 -10.07 -8.63 -6.21
N LEU A 245 -10.78 -8.66 -5.08
CA LEU A 245 -11.13 -9.89 -4.37
C LEU A 245 -12.23 -10.73 -5.04
N LEU A 246 -12.92 -10.18 -6.02
CA LEU A 246 -14.10 -10.79 -6.64
C LEU A 246 -13.79 -11.54 -7.94
N ARG A 247 -12.50 -11.67 -8.26
CA ARG A 247 -12.01 -12.40 -9.44
C ARG A 247 -12.10 -13.91 -9.29
N TYR A 248 -12.61 -14.44 -8.19
CA TYR A 248 -12.91 -15.86 -8.02
C TYR A 248 -14.41 -16.09 -7.93
N THR A 249 -14.90 -17.22 -8.46
CA THR A 249 -16.33 -17.52 -8.54
C THR A 249 -16.74 -18.73 -7.72
N LYS A 250 -15.80 -19.61 -7.38
CA LYS A 250 -16.02 -20.82 -6.61
C LYS A 250 -15.27 -20.77 -5.27
N PRO A 251 -15.82 -21.37 -4.20
CA PRO A 251 -15.12 -21.48 -2.92
C PRO A 251 -13.90 -22.39 -3.03
N CYS A 252 -13.04 -22.35 -2.01
CA CYS A 252 -11.94 -23.29 -1.85
C CYS A 252 -12.47 -24.73 -1.74
N GLY A 253 -11.91 -25.64 -2.52
CA GLY A 253 -12.28 -27.05 -2.55
C GLY A 253 -11.82 -27.76 -3.82
N PRO A 254 -12.25 -29.03 -4.03
CA PRO A 254 -11.87 -29.80 -5.21
C PRO A 254 -12.25 -29.14 -6.55
N ASP A 255 -13.35 -28.36 -6.53
CA ASP A 255 -13.88 -27.65 -7.70
C ASP A 255 -13.41 -26.18 -7.80
N SER A 256 -12.39 -25.80 -7.03
CA SER A 256 -11.78 -24.47 -7.12
C SER A 256 -11.31 -24.16 -8.53
N GLU A 257 -11.41 -22.90 -8.93
CA GLU A 257 -10.89 -22.46 -10.23
C GLU A 257 -9.37 -22.68 -10.28
N LYS A 258 -8.92 -23.32 -11.37
CA LYS A 258 -7.50 -23.44 -11.67
C LYS A 258 -7.08 -22.24 -12.52
N ASN A 259 -5.92 -21.67 -12.23
CA ASN A 259 -5.37 -20.52 -12.95
C ASN A 259 -6.24 -19.24 -12.93
N GLY A 260 -7.15 -19.10 -11.96
CA GLY A 260 -7.80 -17.84 -11.68
C GLY A 260 -6.78 -16.77 -11.22
N GLU A 261 -7.15 -15.51 -11.31
CA GLU A 261 -6.26 -14.43 -10.82
C GLU A 261 -6.00 -14.56 -9.32
N TRP A 262 -7.01 -15.00 -8.56
CA TRP A 262 -6.86 -15.45 -7.17
C TRP A 262 -7.08 -16.96 -7.06
N SER A 263 -6.36 -17.61 -6.16
CA SER A 263 -6.78 -18.89 -5.64
C SER A 263 -7.94 -18.68 -4.65
N ALA A 264 -9.02 -19.42 -4.82
CA ALA A 264 -10.15 -19.37 -3.87
C ALA A 264 -9.71 -19.73 -2.44
N CYS A 265 -8.72 -20.62 -2.31
CA CYS A 265 -8.16 -21.00 -1.01
C CYS A 265 -7.37 -19.87 -0.38
N ASP A 266 -6.65 -19.07 -1.19
CA ASP A 266 -5.96 -17.88 -0.73
C ASP A 266 -6.93 -16.82 -0.24
N VAL A 267 -8.00 -16.56 -0.99
CA VAL A 267 -9.04 -15.59 -0.60
C VAL A 267 -9.72 -16.00 0.70
N THR A 268 -10.00 -17.29 0.86
CA THR A 268 -10.55 -17.84 2.11
C THR A 268 -9.57 -17.64 3.27
N ALA A 269 -8.31 -18.00 3.09
CA ALA A 269 -7.28 -17.85 4.12
C ALA A 269 -7.01 -16.36 4.46
N TYR A 270 -7.08 -15.49 3.47
CA TYR A 270 -6.99 -14.05 3.66
C TYR A 270 -8.15 -13.54 4.54
N HIS A 271 -9.40 -13.87 4.19
CA HIS A 271 -10.55 -13.50 5.00
C HIS A 271 -10.46 -14.02 6.43
N GLU A 272 -10.16 -15.31 6.63
CA GLU A 272 -9.98 -15.90 7.95
C GLU A 272 -8.91 -15.19 8.78
N THR A 273 -7.84 -14.72 8.14
CA THR A 273 -6.78 -13.98 8.81
C THR A 273 -7.28 -12.62 9.31
N ILE A 274 -8.05 -11.88 8.52
CA ILE A 274 -8.40 -10.49 8.82
C ILE A 274 -9.75 -10.31 9.53
N ARG A 275 -10.68 -11.26 9.46
CA ARG A 275 -12.06 -11.12 10.00
C ARG A 275 -12.12 -10.83 11.50
N HIS A 276 -11.08 -11.15 12.25
CA HIS A 276 -10.98 -10.93 13.69
C HIS A 276 -10.11 -9.69 14.05
N HIS A 277 -9.65 -8.95 13.05
CA HIS A 277 -8.88 -7.73 13.22
C HIS A 277 -9.70 -6.49 12.84
N PRO A 278 -9.33 -5.30 13.30
CA PRO A 278 -10.09 -4.07 13.08
C PRO A 278 -9.84 -3.48 11.67
N VAL A 279 -9.98 -4.29 10.64
CA VAL A 279 -9.79 -3.86 9.25
C VAL A 279 -10.94 -2.95 8.84
N THR A 280 -10.61 -1.67 8.65
CA THR A 280 -11.55 -0.60 8.30
C THR A 280 -11.89 -0.60 6.83
N ALA A 281 -10.89 -0.76 5.95
CA ALA A 281 -11.07 -0.78 4.51
C ALA A 281 -9.98 -1.60 3.82
N ILE A 282 -10.31 -2.10 2.63
CA ILE A 282 -9.38 -2.70 1.67
C ILE A 282 -9.45 -1.88 0.38
N PHE A 283 -8.28 -1.53 -0.19
CA PHE A 283 -8.19 -0.83 -1.48
C PHE A 283 -7.48 -1.69 -2.50
N HIS A 284 -7.92 -1.61 -3.77
CA HIS A 284 -7.30 -2.29 -4.89
C HIS A 284 -7.39 -1.50 -6.21
N GLY A 285 -6.56 -1.86 -7.20
CA GLY A 285 -6.55 -1.31 -8.55
C GLY A 285 -7.07 -2.31 -9.59
N HIS A 286 -6.31 -2.51 -10.66
CA HIS A 286 -6.43 -3.54 -11.71
C HIS A 286 -7.66 -3.45 -12.62
N LEU A 287 -8.84 -3.20 -12.10
CA LEU A 287 -10.08 -3.16 -12.90
C LEU A 287 -10.23 -1.90 -13.75
N HIS A 288 -9.42 -0.88 -13.50
CA HIS A 288 -9.53 0.45 -14.10
C HIS A 288 -10.93 1.08 -13.95
N ALA A 289 -11.68 0.63 -12.97
CA ALA A 289 -13.07 1.05 -12.74
C ALA A 289 -13.35 1.27 -11.26
N LEU A 290 -14.16 2.27 -10.97
CA LEU A 290 -14.65 2.46 -9.61
C LEU A 290 -15.48 1.23 -9.18
N ARG A 291 -15.13 0.67 -8.02
CA ARG A 291 -15.89 -0.38 -7.35
C ARG A 291 -16.03 -0.05 -5.88
N THR A 292 -17.20 -0.30 -5.33
CA THR A 292 -17.44 -0.14 -3.88
C THR A 292 -18.27 -1.31 -3.42
N GLU A 293 -17.73 -2.09 -2.51
CA GLU A 293 -18.28 -3.38 -2.16
C GLU A 293 -18.15 -3.63 -0.65
N HIS A 294 -18.93 -4.57 -0.15
CA HIS A 294 -18.85 -5.09 1.21
C HIS A 294 -18.53 -6.57 1.17
N TRP A 295 -17.30 -6.93 1.48
CA TRP A 295 -16.82 -8.31 1.38
C TRP A 295 -16.94 -9.05 2.71
N ASN A 296 -17.56 -10.23 2.66
CA ASN A 296 -17.78 -11.13 3.79
C ASN A 296 -17.01 -12.46 3.68
N GLY A 297 -16.02 -12.54 2.81
CA GLY A 297 -15.21 -13.73 2.57
C GLY A 297 -15.80 -14.72 1.57
N LYS A 298 -16.99 -14.45 1.02
CA LYS A 298 -17.64 -15.34 0.04
C LYS A 298 -17.26 -14.94 -1.38
N PRO A 299 -17.24 -15.94 -2.33
CA PRO A 299 -17.08 -15.66 -3.75
C PRO A 299 -18.22 -14.76 -4.25
N LYS A 300 -17.93 -13.87 -5.20
CA LYS A 300 -18.91 -12.91 -5.75
C LYS A 300 -19.78 -12.34 -4.64
N ALA A 301 -19.13 -11.72 -3.69
CA ALA A 301 -19.74 -11.24 -2.47
C ALA A 301 -21.11 -10.64 -2.70
N ASN A 302 -22.03 -10.90 -1.81
CA ASN A 302 -23.30 -10.21 -1.76
C ASN A 302 -23.01 -8.79 -1.31
N LEU A 303 -22.80 -7.90 -2.29
CA LEU A 303 -22.23 -6.55 -2.16
C LEU A 303 -23.09 -5.61 -1.33
N THR A 304 -24.27 -6.04 -0.91
CA THR A 304 -25.26 -5.27 -0.15
C THR A 304 -25.27 -5.58 1.35
N GLU A 305 -24.68 -6.70 1.77
CA GLU A 305 -24.69 -7.11 3.17
C GLU A 305 -23.62 -6.38 3.97
N LYS A 306 -24.02 -5.36 4.71
CA LYS A 306 -23.11 -4.53 5.51
C LYS A 306 -22.69 -5.14 6.85
N SER A 307 -23.48 -6.09 7.39
CA SER A 307 -23.18 -6.73 8.67
C SER A 307 -22.01 -7.70 8.55
N ASN A 308 -21.01 -7.56 9.42
CA ASN A 308 -19.79 -8.38 9.46
C ASN A 308 -18.95 -8.42 8.17
N SER A 309 -19.18 -7.48 7.26
CA SER A 309 -18.41 -7.35 6.02
C SER A 309 -17.35 -6.24 6.12
N ILE A 310 -16.34 -6.31 5.28
CA ILE A 310 -15.26 -5.31 5.19
C ILE A 310 -15.53 -4.45 3.96
N PRO A 311 -15.56 -3.11 4.08
CA PRO A 311 -15.63 -2.22 2.92
C PRO A 311 -14.41 -2.39 2.00
N VAL A 312 -14.67 -2.55 0.70
CA VAL A 312 -13.65 -2.72 -0.34
C VAL A 312 -13.85 -1.64 -1.41
N PHE A 313 -12.77 -0.97 -1.78
CA PHE A 313 -12.77 0.11 -2.76
C PHE A 313 -11.79 -0.20 -3.89
N GLY A 314 -12.32 -0.34 -5.11
CA GLY A 314 -11.54 -0.42 -6.34
C GLY A 314 -11.40 0.97 -6.97
N SER A 315 -10.15 1.37 -7.26
CA SER A 315 -9.86 2.63 -7.93
C SER A 315 -10.00 2.50 -9.44
N ARG A 316 -10.42 3.60 -10.11
CA ARG A 316 -10.18 3.75 -11.54
C ARG A 316 -8.69 3.82 -11.79
N ALA A 317 -8.25 3.52 -13.01
CA ALA A 317 -6.91 3.86 -13.44
C ALA A 317 -6.68 5.37 -13.27
N SER A 318 -5.53 5.75 -12.74
CA SER A 318 -5.14 7.17 -12.64
C SER A 318 -4.31 7.61 -13.84
N GLY A 319 -3.73 6.65 -14.58
CA GLY A 319 -2.94 6.86 -15.79
C GLY A 319 -3.75 6.90 -17.08
N ALA A 320 -3.11 6.51 -18.20
CA ALA A 320 -3.63 6.71 -19.54
C ALA A 320 -4.70 5.70 -20.01
N HIS A 321 -4.95 4.64 -19.24
CA HIS A 321 -5.90 3.60 -19.64
C HIS A 321 -7.35 4.07 -19.61
N GLY A 322 -8.01 4.05 -20.78
CA GLY A 322 -9.42 4.41 -20.94
C GLY A 322 -9.70 5.90 -20.89
N ALA A 323 -10.99 6.24 -20.91
CA ALA A 323 -11.47 7.63 -20.86
C ALA A 323 -11.95 8.07 -19.46
N ASN A 324 -11.96 7.14 -18.48
CA ASN A 324 -12.45 7.39 -17.13
C ASN A 324 -11.31 7.18 -16.12
N ARG A 325 -10.86 8.26 -15.53
CA ARG A 325 -9.76 8.26 -14.56
C ARG A 325 -10.23 8.68 -13.20
N GLY A 326 -9.55 8.22 -12.15
CA GLY A 326 -9.89 8.61 -10.80
C GLY A 326 -8.70 8.51 -9.84
N LEU A 327 -8.86 9.19 -8.72
CA LEU A 327 -8.05 9.05 -7.53
C LEU A 327 -8.95 9.18 -6.30
N PHE A 328 -8.51 8.68 -5.15
CA PHE A 328 -9.19 8.95 -3.90
C PHE A 328 -8.40 9.94 -3.04
N TYR A 329 -9.13 10.88 -2.46
CA TYR A 329 -8.70 11.67 -1.32
C TYR A 329 -9.32 11.10 -0.06
N CYS A 330 -8.50 10.63 0.84
CA CYS A 330 -8.89 9.98 2.08
C CYS A 330 -8.57 10.88 3.28
N LEU A 331 -9.51 10.99 4.20
CA LEU A 331 -9.36 11.75 5.43
C LEU A 331 -9.82 10.92 6.62
N VAL A 332 -8.91 10.66 7.56
CA VAL A 332 -9.21 10.05 8.85
C VAL A 332 -9.32 11.17 9.88
N GLU A 333 -10.52 11.35 10.42
CA GLU A 333 -10.77 12.27 11.51
C GLU A 333 -12.03 11.87 12.30
N ASN A 334 -12.12 12.28 13.55
CA ASN A 334 -13.30 12.05 14.40
C ASN A 334 -13.77 10.59 14.46
N GLY A 335 -12.83 9.61 14.38
CA GLY A 335 -13.15 8.19 14.44
C GLY A 335 -13.74 7.60 13.15
N ALA A 336 -13.63 8.30 12.03
CA ALA A 336 -14.10 7.85 10.72
C ALA A 336 -13.05 8.03 9.64
N LEU A 337 -13.12 7.19 8.60
CA LEU A 337 -12.42 7.34 7.33
C LEU A 337 -13.43 7.87 6.30
N THR A 338 -13.20 9.07 5.78
CA THR A 338 -13.95 9.64 4.66
C THR A 338 -13.11 9.49 3.39
N ILE A 339 -13.69 8.86 2.39
CA ILE A 339 -13.08 8.61 1.07
C ILE A 339 -13.84 9.45 0.06
N ARG A 340 -13.12 10.25 -0.73
CA ARG A 340 -13.71 11.08 -1.79
C ARG A 340 -13.04 10.75 -3.11
N GLU A 341 -13.83 10.47 -4.13
CA GLU A 341 -13.33 10.28 -5.49
C GLU A 341 -13.25 11.64 -6.20
N TYR A 342 -12.06 11.93 -6.73
CA TYR A 342 -11.85 13.00 -7.70
C TYR A 342 -11.60 12.35 -9.06
N ALA A 343 -12.45 12.61 -10.04
CA ALA A 343 -12.45 11.88 -11.29
C ALA A 343 -12.56 12.79 -12.52
N CYS A 344 -11.93 12.31 -13.59
CA CYS A 344 -12.01 12.84 -14.93
C CYS A 344 -12.71 11.79 -15.81
N LEU A 345 -13.96 12.04 -16.17
CA LEU A 345 -14.82 11.09 -16.86
C LEU A 345 -15.05 11.50 -18.32
N ASN A 346 -15.02 10.51 -19.21
CA ASN A 346 -15.22 10.69 -20.66
C ASN A 346 -14.20 11.65 -21.31
N GLU A 347 -12.97 11.64 -20.80
CA GLU A 347 -11.89 12.51 -21.28
C GLU A 347 -10.65 11.67 -21.63
N THR A 348 -10.32 11.59 -22.91
CA THR A 348 -9.20 10.78 -23.40
C THR A 348 -7.83 11.41 -23.13
N ASP A 349 -7.75 12.73 -23.13
CA ASP A 349 -6.49 13.46 -22.89
C ASP A 349 -6.10 13.56 -21.39
N GLY A 350 -6.92 12.97 -20.53
CA GLY A 350 -6.67 12.89 -19.08
C GLY A 350 -6.73 14.23 -18.38
N TRP A 351 -6.30 14.30 -17.19
CA TRP A 351 -6.31 15.36 -16.18
C TRP A 351 -6.10 16.81 -16.71
N LYS A 352 -6.85 17.25 -17.73
CA LYS A 352 -6.84 18.64 -18.16
C LYS A 352 -7.47 19.54 -17.09
N PRO A 353 -6.99 20.78 -16.93
CA PRO A 353 -7.64 21.72 -16.03
C PRO A 353 -9.14 21.88 -16.35
N GLY A 354 -10.00 21.77 -15.34
CA GLY A 354 -11.44 21.92 -15.45
C GLY A 354 -12.22 20.69 -15.95
N THR A 355 -11.55 19.58 -16.29
CA THR A 355 -12.25 18.35 -16.71
C THR A 355 -12.52 17.38 -15.57
N ALA A 356 -11.78 17.47 -14.49
CA ALA A 356 -11.95 16.62 -13.32
C ALA A 356 -12.77 17.32 -12.22
N ARG A 357 -13.53 16.52 -11.49
CA ARG A 357 -14.37 17.01 -10.40
C ARG A 357 -14.54 15.96 -9.31
N TRP A 358 -15.05 16.39 -8.16
CA TRP A 358 -15.47 15.51 -7.08
C TRP A 358 -16.77 14.80 -7.47
N GLU A 359 -16.77 13.45 -7.46
CA GLU A 359 -17.88 12.63 -7.93
C GLU A 359 -18.61 11.91 -6.80
N ASN A 360 -17.86 11.26 -5.92
CA ASN A 360 -18.40 10.37 -4.91
C ASN A 360 -17.77 10.61 -3.53
N GLN A 361 -18.54 10.31 -2.48
CA GLN A 361 -18.05 10.31 -1.11
C GLN A 361 -18.64 9.16 -0.31
N TRP A 362 -17.79 8.52 0.49
CA TRP A 362 -18.16 7.50 1.48
C TRP A 362 -17.52 7.84 2.81
N THR A 363 -18.27 7.65 3.89
CA THR A 363 -17.76 7.77 5.25
C THR A 363 -18.03 6.49 5.99
N ILE A 364 -16.97 5.87 6.51
CA ILE A 364 -17.03 4.62 7.26
C ILE A 364 -16.38 4.81 8.64
N PRO A 365 -17.00 4.26 9.71
CA PRO A 365 -16.39 4.35 11.03
C PRO A 365 -15.08 3.55 11.05
N LEU A 366 -14.08 4.07 11.73
CA LEU A 366 -12.88 3.30 12.02
C LEU A 366 -13.26 2.09 12.89
N ARG A 367 -12.83 0.91 12.46
CA ARG A 367 -13.03 -0.29 13.25
C ARG A 367 -12.07 -0.33 14.42
N ARG A 368 -12.61 -0.62 15.58
CA ARG A 368 -11.86 -0.96 16.78
C ARG A 368 -12.58 -2.13 17.41
N LYS A 369 -11.88 -3.19 17.75
CA LYS A 369 -12.49 -4.26 18.56
C LYS A 369 -12.23 -3.91 20.01
N SER A 370 -13.33 -3.72 20.73
CA SER A 370 -13.33 -3.66 22.20
C SER A 370 -12.99 -5.02 22.81
#